data_eef6f3faffe2fca2398779f475cb8ac4
#
_entry.id   eef6f3faffe2fca2398779f475cb8ac4
#
_cell.length_a   1.000
_cell.length_b   1.000
_cell.length_c   1.000
_cell.angle_alpha   90.00
_cell.angle_beta   90.00
_cell.angle_gamma   90.00
#
_symmetry.space_group_name_H-M   'P 1'
#
loop_
_entity.id
_entity.type
_entity.pdbx_description
1 polymer ?
#
loop_
_entity_poly.entity_id
_entity_poly.type
_entity_poly.pdbx_seq_one_letter_code
_entity_poly.pdbx_strand_id
1 'polypeptide(L)'
;MIEKIDAGTAIRLLDAGKAVAVDVREPDEYAVGHIPGAKLLPLGEVNSRAAEVLPEKEATWLVYCRTGRRSAEAVQKLDALGHSNLYDLGGILSWPYEIEGDFEGHF
;
A
#
# COMPACT_ATOMS: atom_id res chain seq x y z
N MET A 1 9.93 3.11 -11.26
CA MET A 1 9.75 4.55 -10.97
C MET A 1 8.96 4.73 -9.69
N ILE A 2 9.42 5.59 -8.83
CA ILE A 2 8.78 5.85 -7.54
C ILE A 2 8.36 7.31 -7.49
N GLU A 3 7.09 7.56 -7.16
CA GLU A 3 6.58 8.91 -6.97
C GLU A 3 5.71 8.95 -5.72
N LYS A 4 5.53 10.14 -5.17
CA LYS A 4 4.56 10.34 -4.09
C LYS A 4 3.21 10.66 -4.70
N ILE A 5 2.14 10.33 -3.95
CA ILE A 5 0.77 10.57 -4.41
C ILE A 5 -0.05 11.07 -3.21
N ASP A 6 -0.93 12.02 -3.45
CA ASP A 6 -1.83 12.48 -2.40
C ASP A 6 -3.10 11.62 -2.35
N ALA A 7 -3.84 11.74 -1.25
CA ALA A 7 -5.03 10.93 -1.03
C ALA A 7 -6.12 11.18 -2.07
N GLY A 8 -6.28 12.43 -2.52
CA GLY A 8 -7.30 12.77 -3.51
C GLY A 8 -7.04 12.15 -4.86
N THR A 9 -5.80 12.13 -5.32
CA THR A 9 -5.42 11.47 -6.56
C THR A 9 -5.51 9.95 -6.40
N ALA A 10 -5.07 9.44 -5.23
CA ALA A 10 -5.11 8.01 -4.96
C ALA A 10 -6.53 7.47 -4.99
N ILE A 11 -7.48 8.12 -4.33
CA ILE A 11 -8.86 7.61 -4.29
C ILE A 11 -9.48 7.58 -5.69
N ARG A 12 -9.16 8.55 -6.55
CA ARG A 12 -9.65 8.54 -7.92
C ARG A 12 -9.13 7.34 -8.71
N LEU A 13 -7.85 7.02 -8.55
CA LEU A 13 -7.27 5.85 -9.23
C LEU A 13 -7.84 4.54 -8.71
N LEU A 14 -8.03 4.44 -7.39
CA LEU A 14 -8.62 3.24 -6.79
C LEU A 14 -10.06 3.04 -7.24
N ASP A 15 -10.87 4.10 -7.21
CA ASP A 15 -12.28 4.02 -7.62
C ASP A 15 -12.44 3.71 -9.10
N ALA A 16 -11.49 4.15 -9.92
CA ALA A 16 -11.50 3.87 -11.35
C ALA A 16 -10.94 2.48 -11.72
N GLY A 17 -10.46 1.74 -10.74
CA GLY A 17 -9.84 0.42 -10.98
C GLY A 17 -8.49 0.50 -11.68
N LYS A 18 -7.82 1.66 -11.60
CA LYS A 18 -6.55 1.88 -12.29
C LYS A 18 -5.33 1.66 -11.40
N ALA A 19 -5.54 1.40 -10.12
CA ALA A 19 -4.48 1.15 -9.16
C ALA A 19 -4.99 0.25 -8.05
N VAL A 20 -4.06 -0.38 -7.34
CA VAL A 20 -4.37 -1.21 -6.17
C VAL A 20 -3.52 -0.72 -5.01
N ALA A 21 -4.13 -0.59 -3.84
CA ALA A 21 -3.41 -0.21 -2.62
C ALA A 21 -2.68 -1.43 -2.04
N VAL A 22 -1.50 -1.18 -1.49
CA VAL A 22 -0.68 -2.22 -0.87
C VAL A 22 -0.34 -1.78 0.54
N ASP A 23 -0.78 -2.55 1.53
CA ASP A 23 -0.54 -2.29 2.95
C ASP A 23 0.71 -3.04 3.37
N VAL A 24 1.75 -2.32 3.79
CA VAL A 24 3.01 -2.94 4.20
C VAL A 24 3.18 -2.98 5.71
N ARG A 25 2.06 -2.83 6.44
CA ARG A 25 2.02 -2.98 7.89
C ARG A 25 1.91 -4.45 8.27
N GLU A 26 1.78 -4.74 9.55
CA GLU A 26 1.62 -6.11 10.03
C GLU A 26 0.18 -6.58 9.91
N PRO A 27 -0.07 -7.91 9.92
CA PRO A 27 -1.42 -8.45 9.77
C PRO A 27 -2.44 -7.96 10.80
N ASP A 28 -2.02 -7.74 12.04
CA ASP A 28 -2.93 -7.24 13.08
C ASP A 28 -3.35 -5.80 12.82
N GLU A 29 -2.45 -4.97 12.31
CA GLU A 29 -2.78 -3.60 11.92
C GLU A 29 -3.78 -3.60 10.76
N TYR A 30 -3.53 -4.45 9.76
CA TYR A 30 -4.42 -4.59 8.60
C TYR A 30 -5.83 -5.03 9.02
N ALA A 31 -5.92 -5.99 9.92
CA ALA A 31 -7.20 -6.51 10.39
C ALA A 31 -8.05 -5.46 11.09
N VAL A 32 -7.43 -4.57 11.85
CA VAL A 32 -8.14 -3.48 12.54
C VAL A 32 -8.79 -2.53 11.53
N GLY A 33 -8.06 -2.17 10.50
CA GLY A 33 -8.59 -1.30 9.46
C GLY A 33 -7.55 -1.05 8.36
N HIS A 34 -8.00 -1.09 7.12
CA HIS A 34 -7.14 -0.87 5.96
C HIS A 34 -7.95 -0.19 4.85
N ILE A 35 -7.26 0.35 3.87
CA ILE A 35 -7.91 0.94 2.70
C ILE A 35 -8.68 -0.16 1.97
N PRO A 36 -9.95 0.06 1.60
CA PRO A 36 -10.76 -0.99 0.96
C PRO A 36 -10.06 -1.58 -0.27
N GLY A 37 -10.02 -2.90 -0.33
CA GLY A 37 -9.39 -3.61 -1.44
C GLY A 37 -7.87 -3.71 -1.38
N ALA A 38 -7.23 -3.18 -0.35
CA ALA A 38 -5.78 -3.22 -0.23
C ALA A 38 -5.27 -4.65 -0.06
N LYS A 39 -4.15 -4.93 -0.71
CA LYS A 39 -3.43 -6.19 -0.52
C LYS A 39 -2.45 -6.04 0.63
N LEU A 40 -2.36 -7.05 1.47
CA LEU A 40 -1.41 -7.05 2.58
C LEU A 40 -0.08 -7.67 2.15
N LEU A 41 1.00 -6.90 2.32
CA LEU A 41 2.35 -7.39 2.07
C LEU A 41 3.28 -6.73 3.10
N PRO A 42 3.43 -7.34 4.28
CA PRO A 42 4.26 -6.75 5.34
C PRO A 42 5.67 -6.43 4.87
N LEU A 43 6.21 -5.32 5.34
CA LEU A 43 7.54 -4.86 4.91
C LEU A 43 8.60 -5.95 4.98
N GLY A 44 8.61 -6.73 6.06
CA GLY A 44 9.59 -7.81 6.23
C GLY A 44 9.44 -8.97 5.24
N GLU A 45 8.32 -9.02 4.52
CA GLU A 45 8.04 -10.09 3.55
C GLU A 45 8.09 -9.62 2.10
N VAL A 46 8.42 -8.35 1.85
CA VAL A 46 8.40 -7.80 0.49
C VAL A 46 9.30 -8.60 -0.44
N ASN A 47 10.54 -8.84 -0.05
CA ASN A 47 11.49 -9.54 -0.92
C ASN A 47 11.07 -10.98 -1.19
N SER A 48 10.48 -11.66 -0.23
CA SER A 48 10.13 -13.08 -0.38
C SER A 48 8.76 -13.31 -1.03
N ARG A 49 7.83 -12.36 -0.90
CA ARG A 49 6.46 -12.58 -1.33
C ARG A 49 5.92 -11.60 -2.37
N ALA A 50 6.70 -10.61 -2.81
CA ALA A 50 6.19 -9.66 -3.79
C ALA A 50 5.77 -10.33 -5.10
N ALA A 51 6.49 -11.34 -5.56
CA ALA A 51 6.14 -12.04 -6.79
C ALA A 51 4.79 -12.76 -6.69
N GLU A 52 4.43 -13.22 -5.50
CA GLU A 52 3.16 -13.88 -5.22
C GLU A 52 2.02 -12.87 -5.06
N VAL A 53 2.24 -11.82 -4.26
CA VAL A 53 1.20 -10.87 -3.89
C VAL A 53 0.99 -9.81 -4.97
N LEU A 54 2.08 -9.34 -5.59
CA LEU A 54 2.06 -8.31 -6.62
C LEU A 54 2.70 -8.85 -7.90
N PRO A 55 2.03 -9.79 -8.58
CA PRO A 55 2.65 -10.48 -9.73
C PRO A 55 2.82 -9.60 -10.97
N GLU A 56 2.00 -8.55 -11.10
CA GLU A 56 2.03 -7.69 -12.29
C GLU A 56 2.97 -6.51 -12.07
N LYS A 57 4.21 -6.65 -12.52
CA LYS A 57 5.25 -5.65 -12.26
C LYS A 57 5.01 -4.30 -12.94
N GLU A 58 4.13 -4.25 -13.93
CA GLU A 58 3.79 -3.01 -14.64
C GLU A 58 2.50 -2.38 -14.16
N ALA A 59 1.78 -3.03 -13.25
CA ALA A 59 0.58 -2.47 -12.66
C ALA A 59 0.93 -1.31 -11.73
N THR A 60 -0.06 -0.47 -11.44
CA THR A 60 0.11 0.68 -10.55
C THR A 60 -0.21 0.27 -9.12
N TRP A 61 0.78 0.37 -8.25
CA TRP A 61 0.66 0.00 -6.84
C TRP A 61 0.80 1.23 -5.96
N LEU A 62 -0.18 1.46 -5.08
CA LEU A 62 -0.17 2.57 -4.13
C LEU A 62 0.18 2.00 -2.76
N VAL A 63 1.41 2.24 -2.33
CA VAL A 63 1.99 1.59 -1.15
C VAL A 63 1.84 2.50 0.07
N TYR A 64 1.32 1.97 1.16
CA TYR A 64 1.13 2.76 2.37
C TYR A 64 1.44 1.95 3.64
N CYS A 65 1.65 2.67 4.73
CA CYS A 65 1.80 2.08 6.04
C CYS A 65 1.05 2.93 7.07
N ARG A 66 1.50 2.99 8.32
CA ARG A 66 0.80 3.79 9.33
C ARG A 66 1.11 5.29 9.19
N THR A 67 2.38 5.64 9.10
CA THR A 67 2.83 7.05 9.07
C THR A 67 3.67 7.42 7.85
N GLY A 68 4.06 6.46 7.01
CA GLY A 68 4.86 6.69 5.81
C GLY A 68 6.30 6.18 5.86
N ARG A 69 6.78 5.75 7.03
CA ARG A 69 8.17 5.29 7.17
C ARG A 69 8.41 3.95 6.49
N ARG A 70 7.54 2.97 6.76
CA ARG A 70 7.66 1.64 6.16
C ARG A 70 7.37 1.66 4.66
N SER A 71 6.41 2.49 4.23
CA SER A 71 6.07 2.59 2.81
C SER A 71 7.25 3.15 2.00
N ALA A 72 7.97 4.13 2.54
CA ALA A 72 9.14 4.68 1.88
C ALA A 72 10.21 3.61 1.63
N GLU A 73 10.41 2.71 2.59
CA GLU A 73 11.35 1.61 2.43
C GLU A 73 10.80 0.55 1.47
N ALA A 74 9.52 0.23 1.57
CA ALA A 74 8.89 -0.80 0.74
C ALA A 74 8.95 -0.46 -0.74
N VAL A 75 8.69 0.81 -1.12
CA VAL A 75 8.75 1.19 -2.53
C VAL A 75 10.15 1.05 -3.11
N GLN A 76 11.20 1.30 -2.30
CA GLN A 76 12.56 1.08 -2.75
C GLN A 76 12.83 -0.39 -3.03
N LYS A 77 12.35 -1.28 -2.16
CA LYS A 77 12.51 -2.72 -2.36
C LYS A 77 11.75 -3.21 -3.58
N LEU A 78 10.52 -2.73 -3.77
CA LEU A 78 9.71 -3.12 -4.92
C LEU A 78 10.30 -2.60 -6.22
N ASP A 79 10.85 -1.40 -6.23
CA ASP A 79 11.53 -0.86 -7.39
C ASP A 79 12.73 -1.73 -7.78
N ALA A 80 13.52 -2.15 -6.79
CA ALA A 80 14.66 -3.03 -7.01
C ALA A 80 14.24 -4.40 -7.56
N LEU A 81 13.02 -4.84 -7.25
CA LEU A 81 12.46 -6.10 -7.76
C LEU A 81 11.84 -5.96 -9.15
N GLY A 82 11.85 -4.77 -9.72
CA GLY A 82 11.40 -4.55 -11.10
C GLY A 82 9.97 -4.00 -11.27
N HIS A 83 9.31 -3.59 -10.18
CA HIS A 83 8.01 -2.95 -10.28
C HIS A 83 8.18 -1.52 -10.83
N SER A 84 7.45 -1.17 -11.89
CA SER A 84 7.73 0.05 -12.65
C SER A 84 6.84 1.25 -12.29
N ASN A 85 5.68 1.02 -11.66
CA ASN A 85 4.73 2.08 -11.38
C ASN A 85 4.36 2.09 -9.89
N LEU A 86 5.26 2.64 -9.08
CA LEU A 86 5.13 2.65 -7.63
C LEU A 86 4.83 4.05 -7.13
N TYR A 87 3.82 4.16 -6.27
CA TYR A 87 3.48 5.41 -5.61
C TYR A 87 3.53 5.22 -4.11
N ASP A 88 4.22 6.13 -3.44
CA ASP A 88 4.26 6.18 -1.98
C ASP A 88 3.09 7.03 -1.50
N LEU A 89 2.06 6.37 -0.97
CA LEU A 89 0.86 7.03 -0.47
C LEU A 89 1.06 7.55 0.96
N GLY A 90 2.09 7.09 1.65
CA GLY A 90 2.38 7.54 2.99
C GLY A 90 1.64 6.76 4.06
N GLY A 91 0.95 7.46 4.95
CA GLY A 91 0.36 6.83 6.12
C GLY A 91 -1.15 6.82 6.12
N ILE A 92 -1.74 5.73 6.61
CA ILE A 92 -3.19 5.61 6.76
C ILE A 92 -3.73 6.64 7.76
N LEU A 93 -2.89 7.16 8.67
CA LEU A 93 -3.31 8.20 9.61
C LEU A 93 -3.72 9.50 8.90
N SER A 94 -3.24 9.71 7.68
CA SER A 94 -3.58 10.87 6.88
C SER A 94 -4.63 10.57 5.80
N TRP A 95 -5.17 9.35 5.80
CA TRP A 95 -6.17 8.94 4.81
C TRP A 95 -7.56 9.43 5.25
N PRO A 96 -8.20 10.33 4.50
CA PRO A 96 -9.46 10.95 4.94
C PRO A 96 -10.70 10.19 4.45
N TYR A 97 -10.51 9.08 3.75
CA TYR A 97 -11.62 8.35 3.13
C TYR A 97 -11.93 7.07 3.90
N GLU A 98 -12.82 6.27 3.37
CA GLU A 98 -13.29 5.04 4.00
C GLU A 98 -12.18 4.03 4.22
N ILE A 99 -12.27 3.29 5.32
CA ILE A 99 -11.45 2.11 5.59
C ILE A 99 -12.37 0.96 5.96
N GLU A 100 -11.87 -0.26 5.79
CA GLU A 100 -12.61 -1.46 6.19
C GLU A 100 -11.76 -2.28 7.15
N GLY A 101 -12.42 -3.06 8.01
CA GLY A 101 -11.74 -3.88 9.01
C GLY A 101 -12.65 -4.10 10.21
N ASP A 102 -12.09 -4.67 11.29
CA ASP A 102 -12.88 -4.94 12.50
C ASP A 102 -12.94 -3.76 13.46
N PHE A 103 -12.07 -2.78 13.30
CA PHE A 103 -12.04 -1.54 14.09
C PHE A 103 -11.90 -1.72 15.61
N GLU A 104 -11.46 -2.87 16.06
CA GLU A 104 -11.35 -3.19 17.49
C GLU A 104 -9.99 -2.88 18.09
N GLY A 105 -9.12 -2.26 17.40
CA GLY A 105 -7.80 -1.90 17.91
C GLY A 105 -7.51 -0.45 17.64
N HIS A 106 -6.21 -0.13 17.63
CA HIS A 106 -5.72 1.21 17.32
C HIS A 106 -4.79 1.16 16.12
N PHE A 107 -4.90 2.18 15.30
CA PHE A 107 -3.98 2.31 14.19
C PHE A 107 -2.57 2.66 14.65
#